data_5642e3b42ab18b94f232ad5b40fa38eb
#
_entry.id   5642e3b42ab18b94f232ad5b40fa38eb
#
_cell.length_a   1.000
_cell.length_b   1.000
_cell.length_c   1.000
_cell.angle_alpha   90.00
_cell.angle_beta   90.00
_cell.angle_gamma   90.00
#
_symmetry.space_group_name_H-M   'P 1'
#
loop_
_entity.id
_entity.type
_entity.pdbx_description
1 polymer ?
#
loop_
_entity_poly.entity_id
_entity_poly.type
_entity_poly.pdbx_seq_one_letter_code
_entity_poly.pdbx_strand_id
1 'polypeptide(L)'
;MNNRVMSCSHYSVFMKMKKLFFYLLLLVFLSAAGCAKKNASVYYSNGVKLDSICTVEAHTLNDSSIWRFPLQMECTDSLLVILDYMDDCYFHVYTLSGNPKGKFARKGKGPGELLSANQFHLSLGKDTLYVYDGVSRKLVAYNLDTNLERDRSFT
;
A
#
# COMPACT_ATOMS: atom_id res chain seq x y z
N MET A 1 33.14 64.67 -41.58
CA MET A 1 32.09 63.80 -42.13
C MET A 1 32.50 62.36 -41.81
N ASN A 2 31.89 61.72 -40.82
CA ASN A 2 31.78 60.24 -40.65
C ASN A 2 31.44 59.85 -39.20
N ASN A 3 30.21 60.15 -38.78
CA ASN A 3 29.74 59.63 -37.48
C ASN A 3 28.26 59.20 -37.47
N ARG A 4 27.70 58.83 -38.65
CA ARG A 4 26.27 58.42 -38.69
C ARG A 4 26.00 57.00 -39.20
N VAL A 5 26.99 56.21 -39.52
CA VAL A 5 26.76 54.85 -40.07
C VAL A 5 26.85 53.75 -39.07
N MET A 6 27.41 53.97 -37.85
CA MET A 6 27.55 52.97 -36.85
C MET A 6 26.29 52.69 -35.95
N SER A 7 25.33 53.63 -36.00
CA SER A 7 24.15 53.51 -35.10
C SER A 7 23.08 52.52 -35.60
N CYS A 8 23.02 52.25 -36.90
CA CYS A 8 21.93 51.40 -37.43
C CYS A 8 22.18 49.91 -37.33
N SER A 9 23.44 49.47 -37.31
CA SER A 9 23.80 48.05 -37.19
C SER A 9 23.57 47.50 -35.76
N HIS A 10 23.85 48.30 -34.72
CA HIS A 10 23.65 47.89 -33.33
C HIS A 10 22.17 47.73 -32.95
N TYR A 11 21.28 48.56 -33.52
CA TYR A 11 19.84 48.44 -33.25
C TYR A 11 19.22 47.17 -33.85
N SER A 12 19.68 46.76 -35.02
CA SER A 12 19.21 45.56 -35.70
C SER A 12 19.59 44.28 -34.93
N VAL A 13 20.80 44.20 -34.39
CA VAL A 13 21.27 43.07 -33.59
C VAL A 13 20.54 43.03 -32.26
N PHE A 14 20.33 44.15 -31.61
CA PHE A 14 19.61 44.24 -30.32
C PHE A 14 18.13 43.85 -30.43
N MET A 15 17.47 44.21 -31.53
CA MET A 15 16.08 43.77 -31.80
C MET A 15 15.98 42.28 -32.08
N LYS A 16 16.96 41.69 -32.78
CA LYS A 16 17.00 40.25 -33.03
C LYS A 16 17.25 39.47 -31.74
N MET A 17 18.12 39.95 -30.86
CA MET A 17 18.35 39.32 -29.53
C MET A 17 17.11 39.38 -28.64
N LYS A 18 16.38 40.51 -28.61
CA LYS A 18 15.12 40.58 -27.85
C LYS A 18 14.05 39.60 -28.33
N LYS A 19 13.92 39.42 -29.65
CA LYS A 19 13.01 38.46 -30.26
C LYS A 19 13.43 37.00 -29.90
N LEU A 20 14.73 36.70 -29.99
CA LEU A 20 15.26 35.37 -29.63
C LEU A 20 15.01 35.05 -28.16
N PHE A 21 15.24 36.01 -27.26
CA PHE A 21 14.99 35.88 -25.84
C PHE A 21 13.50 35.66 -25.54
N PHE A 22 12.60 36.35 -26.24
CA PHE A 22 11.16 36.18 -26.11
C PHE A 22 10.70 34.79 -26.56
N TYR A 23 11.25 34.28 -27.69
CA TYR A 23 10.96 32.92 -28.15
C TYR A 23 11.50 31.85 -27.19
N LEU A 24 12.68 32.06 -26.59
CA LEU A 24 13.25 31.15 -25.60
C LEU A 24 12.39 31.13 -24.34
N LEU A 25 11.91 32.27 -23.89
CA LEU A 25 11.03 32.40 -22.72
C LEU A 25 9.65 31.74 -22.98
N LEU A 26 9.12 31.91 -24.22
CA LEU A 26 7.88 31.24 -24.62
C LEU A 26 8.02 29.71 -24.65
N LEU A 27 9.19 29.22 -25.10
CA LEU A 27 9.49 27.78 -25.15
C LEU A 27 9.58 27.17 -23.74
N VAL A 28 10.15 27.91 -22.78
CA VAL A 28 10.18 27.50 -21.36
C VAL A 28 8.79 27.50 -20.76
N PHE A 29 7.93 28.46 -21.08
CA PHE A 29 6.54 28.47 -20.62
C PHE A 29 5.71 27.33 -21.20
N LEU A 30 5.91 26.97 -22.48
CA LEU A 30 5.21 25.82 -23.07
C LEU A 30 5.66 24.49 -22.47
N SER A 31 6.91 24.35 -22.04
CA SER A 31 7.40 23.14 -21.37
C SER A 31 6.86 22.99 -19.94
N ALA A 32 6.51 24.11 -19.27
CA ALA A 32 5.94 24.08 -17.92
C ALA A 32 4.44 23.73 -17.91
N ALA A 33 3.73 23.84 -19.02
CA ALA A 33 2.31 23.51 -19.11
C ALA A 33 2.04 21.99 -19.29
N GLY A 34 3.08 21.17 -19.39
CA GLY A 34 3.01 19.73 -19.60
C GLY A 34 2.82 18.90 -18.34
N CYS A 35 2.60 19.50 -17.17
CA CYS A 35 2.48 18.74 -15.92
C CYS A 35 1.03 18.48 -15.51
N ALA A 36 0.75 17.19 -15.34
CA ALA A 36 -0.27 16.61 -14.48
C ALA A 36 -1.70 16.55 -15.02
N LYS A 37 -1.93 15.77 -16.06
CA LYS A 37 -3.07 14.86 -15.95
C LYS A 37 -2.60 13.66 -15.13
N LYS A 38 -3.02 13.56 -13.87
CA LYS A 38 -3.08 12.27 -13.16
C LYS A 38 -3.98 11.40 -14.03
N ASN A 39 -3.39 10.59 -14.89
CA ASN A 39 -4.12 9.53 -15.55
C ASN A 39 -4.54 8.60 -14.43
N ALA A 40 -5.84 8.60 -14.13
CA ALA A 40 -6.42 7.52 -13.34
C ALA A 40 -5.98 6.23 -14.06
N SER A 41 -5.22 5.40 -13.36
CA SER A 41 -4.76 4.13 -13.89
C SER A 41 -6.00 3.30 -14.20
N VAL A 42 -6.29 3.10 -15.48
CA VAL A 42 -7.39 2.25 -15.91
C VAL A 42 -6.88 0.82 -15.83
N TYR A 43 -7.43 0.06 -14.90
CA TYR A 43 -7.12 -1.35 -14.76
C TYR A 43 -8.08 -2.17 -15.62
N TYR A 44 -7.54 -3.16 -16.33
CA TYR A 44 -8.32 -4.12 -17.08
C TYR A 44 -8.14 -5.49 -16.46
N SER A 45 -9.23 -6.17 -16.17
CA SER A 45 -9.24 -7.58 -15.82
C SER A 45 -10.10 -8.33 -16.83
N ASN A 46 -9.53 -9.31 -17.53
CA ASN A 46 -10.21 -10.09 -18.57
C ASN A 46 -10.90 -9.22 -19.65
N GLY A 47 -10.28 -8.11 -20.03
CA GLY A 47 -10.81 -7.19 -21.04
C GLY A 47 -11.95 -6.28 -20.57
N VAL A 48 -12.34 -6.35 -19.31
CA VAL A 48 -13.34 -5.44 -18.74
C VAL A 48 -12.65 -4.22 -18.15
N LYS A 49 -13.13 -3.03 -18.52
CA LYS A 49 -12.66 -1.78 -17.94
C LYS A 49 -13.16 -1.70 -16.50
N LEU A 50 -12.24 -1.61 -15.55
CA LEU A 50 -12.55 -1.40 -14.14
C LEU A 50 -12.52 0.11 -13.87
N ASP A 51 -13.68 0.69 -13.58
CA ASP A 51 -13.77 2.05 -13.10
C ASP A 51 -13.56 2.05 -11.56
N SER A 52 -12.80 3.03 -11.06
CA SER A 52 -12.65 3.21 -9.62
C SER A 52 -14.00 3.63 -9.02
N ILE A 53 -14.62 2.73 -8.27
CA ILE A 53 -15.98 2.92 -7.74
C ILE A 53 -15.95 3.55 -6.34
N CYS A 54 -14.84 3.48 -5.63
CA CYS A 54 -14.75 4.04 -4.28
C CYS A 54 -13.38 4.62 -3.97
N THR A 55 -13.37 5.61 -3.13
CA THR A 55 -12.17 6.10 -2.43
C THR A 55 -12.10 5.38 -1.10
N VAL A 56 -10.97 4.73 -0.82
CA VAL A 56 -10.74 4.06 0.47
C VAL A 56 -9.87 4.99 1.30
N GLU A 57 -10.34 5.36 2.49
CA GLU A 57 -9.51 6.05 3.46
C GLU A 57 -8.55 5.04 4.11
N ALA A 58 -7.27 5.41 4.16
CA ALA A 58 -6.28 4.59 4.84
C ALA A 58 -6.34 4.87 6.34
N HIS A 59 -6.57 3.82 7.14
CA HIS A 59 -6.48 3.89 8.59
C HIS A 59 -5.13 3.34 9.05
N THR A 60 -4.53 4.00 10.05
CA THR A 60 -3.31 3.52 10.69
C THR A 60 -3.66 2.50 11.77
N LEU A 61 -2.86 1.45 11.87
CA LEU A 61 -2.95 0.52 12.99
C LEU A 61 -2.38 1.20 14.25
N ASN A 62 -3.13 1.17 15.35
CA ASN A 62 -2.74 1.75 16.64
C ASN A 62 -1.86 0.75 17.42
N ASP A 63 -0.78 0.32 16.81
CA ASP A 63 0.14 -0.65 17.38
C ASP A 63 1.59 -0.22 17.12
N SER A 64 2.44 -0.37 18.13
CA SER A 64 3.88 -0.20 18.03
C SER A 64 4.61 -1.46 17.52
N SER A 65 3.87 -2.52 17.19
CA SER A 65 4.42 -3.76 16.68
C SER A 65 5.13 -3.55 15.35
N ILE A 66 6.35 -4.01 15.26
CA ILE A 66 7.10 -4.00 14.01
C ILE A 66 6.69 -5.24 13.22
N TRP A 67 6.04 -5.02 12.09
CA TRP A 67 5.75 -6.07 11.12
C TRP A 67 7.06 -6.54 10.49
N ARG A 68 7.33 -7.84 10.61
CA ARG A 68 8.58 -8.40 10.08
C ARG A 68 8.41 -8.92 8.67
N PHE A 69 7.35 -9.68 8.42
CA PHE A 69 7.07 -10.24 7.11
C PHE A 69 5.58 -10.61 6.94
N PRO A 70 4.70 -9.61 6.77
CA PRO A 70 3.28 -9.85 6.55
C PRO A 70 3.08 -10.48 5.17
N LEU A 71 2.43 -11.65 5.14
CA LEU A 71 2.16 -12.41 3.91
C LEU A 71 0.75 -12.22 3.38
N GLN A 72 -0.23 -12.19 4.27
CA GLN A 72 -1.64 -12.17 3.91
C GLN A 72 -2.46 -11.40 4.94
N MET A 73 -3.55 -10.82 4.48
CA MET A 73 -4.49 -10.07 5.30
C MET A 73 -5.90 -10.38 4.82
N GLU A 74 -6.80 -10.70 5.75
CA GLU A 74 -8.23 -10.89 5.50
C GLU A 74 -9.06 -10.15 6.55
N CYS A 75 -10.25 -9.71 6.16
CA CYS A 75 -11.18 -9.01 7.04
C CYS A 75 -12.42 -9.86 7.29
N THR A 76 -12.89 -9.83 8.53
CA THR A 76 -14.26 -10.15 8.91
C THR A 76 -15.11 -8.88 8.90
N ASP A 77 -16.35 -8.97 9.37
CA ASP A 77 -17.21 -7.79 9.52
C ASP A 77 -16.76 -6.85 10.66
N SER A 78 -15.91 -7.32 11.57
CA SER A 78 -15.45 -6.58 12.75
C SER A 78 -13.94 -6.63 13.00
N LEU A 79 -13.24 -7.56 12.38
CA LEU A 79 -11.84 -7.85 12.65
C LEU A 79 -11.01 -7.82 11.37
N LEU A 80 -9.75 -7.44 11.53
CA LEU A 80 -8.69 -7.56 10.57
C LEU A 80 -7.72 -8.62 11.07
N VAL A 81 -7.48 -9.67 10.30
CA VAL A 81 -6.52 -10.74 10.60
C VAL A 81 -5.34 -10.62 9.66
N ILE A 82 -4.14 -10.60 10.20
CA ILE A 82 -2.90 -10.47 9.43
C ILE A 82 -1.98 -11.64 9.79
N LEU A 83 -1.45 -12.30 8.77
CA LEU A 83 -0.44 -13.33 8.89
C LEU A 83 0.94 -12.71 8.78
N ASP A 84 1.73 -12.73 9.87
CA ASP A 84 3.15 -12.37 9.87
C ASP A 84 4.02 -13.62 10.02
N TYR A 85 4.76 -13.94 8.97
CA TYR A 85 5.57 -15.17 8.94
C TYR A 85 6.78 -15.12 9.86
N MET A 86 7.31 -13.96 10.18
CA MET A 86 8.57 -13.82 10.93
C MET A 86 8.38 -13.53 12.42
N ASP A 87 7.16 -13.22 12.89
CA ASP A 87 6.88 -13.00 14.29
C ASP A 87 6.78 -14.34 15.06
N ASP A 88 6.78 -14.29 16.39
CA ASP A 88 6.64 -15.47 17.28
C ASP A 88 5.25 -16.10 17.19
N CYS A 89 4.23 -15.28 16.92
CA CYS A 89 2.88 -15.71 16.60
C CYS A 89 2.59 -15.41 15.14
N TYR A 90 1.97 -16.35 14.43
CA TYR A 90 1.64 -16.16 13.03
C TYR A 90 0.51 -15.17 12.78
N PHE A 91 -0.51 -15.13 13.64
CA PHE A 91 -1.69 -14.32 13.42
C PHE A 91 -1.79 -13.15 14.40
N HIS A 92 -1.96 -11.97 13.84
CA HIS A 92 -2.23 -10.73 14.54
C HIS A 92 -3.65 -10.29 14.22
N VAL A 93 -4.43 -9.95 15.22
CA VAL A 93 -5.82 -9.56 15.06
C VAL A 93 -6.04 -8.16 15.57
N TYR A 94 -6.73 -7.38 14.77
CA TYR A 94 -7.09 -5.98 15.04
C TYR A 94 -8.59 -5.77 14.86
N THR A 95 -9.13 -4.73 15.46
CA THR A 95 -10.43 -4.19 15.06
C THR A 95 -10.30 -3.49 13.72
N LEU A 96 -11.40 -3.24 13.02
CA LEU A 96 -11.40 -2.43 11.80
C LEU A 96 -10.98 -0.96 12.06
N SER A 97 -11.06 -0.49 13.32
CA SER A 97 -10.53 0.80 13.74
C SER A 97 -9.01 0.80 14.02
N GLY A 98 -8.33 -0.33 13.80
CA GLY A 98 -6.88 -0.46 13.93
C GLY A 98 -6.37 -0.79 15.34
N ASN A 99 -7.24 -1.04 16.32
CA ASN A 99 -6.81 -1.39 17.67
C ASN A 99 -6.46 -2.86 17.78
N PRO A 100 -5.33 -3.24 18.43
CA PRO A 100 -4.93 -4.63 18.59
C PRO A 100 -5.91 -5.37 19.50
N LYS A 101 -6.25 -6.59 19.11
CA LYS A 101 -7.10 -7.51 19.86
C LYS A 101 -6.30 -8.65 20.50
N GLY A 102 -5.26 -9.12 19.82
CA GLY A 102 -4.41 -10.20 20.30
C GLY A 102 -3.64 -10.87 19.18
N LYS A 103 -2.84 -11.86 19.58
CA LYS A 103 -2.03 -12.68 18.68
C LYS A 103 -2.26 -14.15 19.04
N PHE A 104 -2.20 -15.06 18.07
CA PHE A 104 -2.33 -16.49 18.32
C PHE A 104 -1.55 -17.33 17.30
N ALA A 105 -1.59 -18.66 17.46
CA ALA A 105 -0.84 -19.63 16.67
C ALA A 105 0.68 -19.41 16.76
N ARG A 106 1.23 -19.69 17.93
CA ARG A 106 2.69 -19.64 18.17
C ARG A 106 3.42 -20.64 17.28
N LYS A 107 4.66 -20.34 17.00
CA LYS A 107 5.58 -21.26 16.33
C LYS A 107 6.00 -22.39 17.27
N GLY A 108 5.74 -23.63 16.87
CA GLY A 108 6.12 -24.77 17.67
C GLY A 108 5.44 -26.07 17.28
N LYS A 109 5.56 -27.09 18.15
CA LYS A 109 5.00 -28.43 17.97
C LYS A 109 3.91 -28.77 18.97
N GLY A 110 3.58 -27.83 19.85
CA GLY A 110 2.55 -28.00 20.88
C GLY A 110 1.12 -27.98 20.32
N PRO A 111 0.14 -28.28 21.19
CA PRO A 111 -1.27 -28.17 20.81
C PRO A 111 -1.62 -26.71 20.44
N GLY A 112 -2.14 -26.48 19.22
CA GLY A 112 -2.48 -25.15 18.72
C GLY A 112 -1.29 -24.33 18.24
N GLU A 113 -0.09 -24.92 18.18
CA GLU A 113 1.09 -24.31 17.56
C GLU A 113 1.24 -24.79 16.12
N LEU A 114 1.94 -23.99 15.30
CA LEU A 114 2.22 -24.28 13.89
C LEU A 114 3.72 -24.28 13.62
N LEU A 115 4.17 -25.20 12.79
CA LEU A 115 5.54 -25.19 12.29
C LEU A 115 5.71 -24.25 11.08
N SER A 116 4.63 -24.07 10.32
CA SER A 116 4.63 -23.20 9.12
C SER A 116 3.22 -22.71 8.84
N ALA A 117 3.09 -21.43 8.51
CA ALA A 117 1.86 -20.84 7.99
C ALA A 117 2.20 -19.88 6.87
N ASN A 118 1.82 -20.22 5.63
CA ASN A 118 2.10 -19.39 4.46
C ASN A 118 0.85 -18.71 3.92
N GLN A 119 -0.31 -19.30 4.17
CA GLN A 119 -1.59 -18.73 3.81
C GLN A 119 -2.67 -19.27 4.75
N PHE A 120 -3.75 -18.52 4.87
CA PHE A 120 -4.92 -18.91 5.64
C PHE A 120 -6.20 -18.56 4.88
N HIS A 121 -7.33 -19.03 5.35
CA HIS A 121 -8.62 -18.68 4.82
C HIS A 121 -9.66 -18.57 5.94
N LEU A 122 -10.48 -17.54 5.89
CA LEU A 122 -11.60 -17.39 6.82
C LEU A 122 -12.82 -18.17 6.31
N SER A 123 -13.55 -18.81 7.22
CA SER A 123 -14.84 -19.45 6.92
C SER A 123 -15.85 -18.44 6.35
N LEU A 124 -16.90 -18.94 5.71
CA LEU A 124 -18.00 -18.09 5.23
C LEU A 124 -18.66 -17.29 6.36
N GLY A 125 -18.76 -17.86 7.56
CA GLY A 125 -19.23 -17.16 8.78
C GLY A 125 -18.18 -16.23 9.38
N LYS A 126 -16.93 -16.28 8.87
CA LYS A 126 -15.79 -15.45 9.30
C LYS A 126 -15.44 -15.55 10.81
N ASP A 127 -15.84 -16.63 11.45
CA ASP A 127 -15.58 -16.96 12.85
C ASP A 127 -14.44 -17.97 13.02
N THR A 128 -14.13 -18.72 11.96
CA THR A 128 -13.12 -19.77 11.95
C THR A 128 -12.05 -19.47 10.88
N LEU A 129 -10.81 -19.57 11.32
CA LEU A 129 -9.64 -19.43 10.47
C LEU A 129 -9.05 -20.81 10.17
N TYR A 130 -8.91 -21.15 8.91
CA TYR A 130 -8.25 -22.35 8.44
C TYR A 130 -6.86 -22.02 7.94
N VAL A 131 -5.87 -22.78 8.40
CA VAL A 131 -4.48 -22.64 7.95
C VAL A 131 -3.90 -24.02 7.67
N TYR A 132 -3.16 -24.11 6.57
CA TYR A 132 -2.40 -25.31 6.24
C TYR A 132 -0.97 -25.19 6.75
N ASP A 133 -0.59 -26.05 7.70
CA ASP A 133 0.79 -26.21 8.13
C ASP A 133 1.53 -27.12 7.15
N GLY A 134 2.32 -26.53 6.28
CA GLY A 134 3.03 -27.25 5.23
C GLY A 134 4.12 -28.19 5.75
N VAL A 135 4.68 -27.94 6.92
CA VAL A 135 5.73 -28.76 7.54
C VAL A 135 5.12 -29.98 8.23
N SER A 136 4.09 -29.78 9.05
CA SER A 136 3.40 -30.90 9.70
C SER A 136 2.34 -31.57 8.81
N ARG A 137 2.05 -31.01 7.64
CA ARG A 137 1.03 -31.50 6.68
C ARG A 137 -0.36 -31.61 7.28
N LYS A 138 -0.75 -30.62 8.10
CA LYS A 138 -2.04 -30.59 8.78
C LYS A 138 -2.82 -29.34 8.37
N LEU A 139 -4.12 -29.52 8.23
CA LEU A 139 -5.07 -28.42 8.20
C LEU A 139 -5.51 -28.16 9.66
N VAL A 140 -5.30 -26.95 10.13
CA VAL A 140 -5.65 -26.53 11.49
C VAL A 140 -6.73 -25.46 11.40
N ALA A 141 -7.74 -25.58 12.27
CA ALA A 141 -8.81 -24.61 12.39
C ALA A 141 -8.73 -23.91 13.74
N TYR A 142 -8.76 -22.59 13.72
CA TYR A 142 -8.82 -21.75 14.91
C TYR A 142 -10.15 -21.00 14.93
N ASN A 143 -10.86 -21.09 16.03
CA ASN A 143 -12.01 -20.22 16.28
C ASN A 143 -11.47 -18.87 16.78
N LEU A 144 -11.84 -17.77 16.11
CA LEU A 144 -11.29 -16.44 16.39
C LEU A 144 -11.65 -15.96 17.80
N ASP A 145 -12.88 -16.15 18.24
CA ASP A 145 -13.34 -15.70 19.55
C ASP A 145 -12.62 -16.42 20.68
N THR A 146 -12.61 -17.75 20.64
CA THR A 146 -12.01 -18.59 21.70
C THR A 146 -10.49 -18.40 21.79
N ASN A 147 -9.81 -18.25 20.66
CA ASN A 147 -8.35 -18.09 20.68
C ASN A 147 -7.93 -16.70 21.15
N LEU A 148 -8.69 -15.66 20.84
CA LEU A 148 -8.46 -14.31 21.36
C LEU A 148 -8.70 -14.22 22.88
N GLU A 149 -9.67 -14.95 23.41
CA GLU A 149 -9.91 -15.02 24.87
C GLU A 149 -8.79 -15.76 25.60
N ARG A 150 -8.29 -16.86 25.04
CA ARG A 150 -7.22 -17.65 25.62
C ARG A 150 -5.91 -16.90 25.75
N ASP A 151 -5.57 -16.06 24.78
CA ASP A 151 -4.33 -15.27 24.83
C ASP A 151 -4.37 -14.19 25.92
N ARG A 152 -5.55 -13.64 26.23
CA ARG A 152 -5.75 -12.70 27.34
C ARG A 152 -5.56 -13.33 28.73
N SER A 153 -5.72 -14.65 28.88
CA SER A 153 -5.60 -15.34 30.17
C SER A 153 -4.15 -15.59 30.56
N PHE A 154 -3.18 -15.31 29.71
CA PHE A 154 -1.74 -15.48 29.95
C PHE A 154 -0.97 -14.16 30.13
N THR A 155 -1.66 -13.01 30.12
CA THR A 155 -1.10 -11.69 30.43
C THR A 155 -1.44 -11.27 31.86
#